data_b60960c47f5b6a6bcc643c437f5229b9
#
_entry.id   b60960c47f5b6a6bcc643c437f5229b9
#
_cell.length_a   1.000
_cell.length_b   1.000
_cell.length_c   1.000
_cell.angle_alpha   90.00
_cell.angle_beta   90.00
_cell.angle_gamma   90.00
#
_symmetry.space_group_name_H-M   'P 1'
#
loop_
_entity.id
_entity.type
_entity.pdbx_description
1 polymer ?
#
loop_
_entity_poly.entity_id
_entity_poly.type
_entity_poly.pdbx_seq_one_letter_code
_entity_poly.pdbx_strand_id
1 'polypeptide(L)'
;MKLSIVLSTHAAQFQAVAFKGDFETNVAKIAGYGYEGVELAIRDPKLVNPEELEAVIRQHRLVVPALGTGQAWGEERLSFTNSDPAIRRAAIERIKSHIPLAARFKAVVILGLIRGITPAGQTHEQSMAYLIEALQECSAAAAPYGVRYALEPLNRYETDLIHTVTDGLDLIERVGADNFGLLLDTFHMNIEEPSIEESIRACGSRIFHFHVADSNRWYPGAGHLDFKRILTTLFETGYSGFVSGEFMPKPDADTGARRGIEYLRQF
;
A
#
# COMPACT_ATOMS: atom_id res chain seq x y z
N MET A 1 -16.48 -10.41 1.14
CA MET A 1 -15.29 -9.57 0.78
C MET A 1 -15.35 -8.29 1.59
N LYS A 2 -14.23 -7.87 2.19
CA LYS A 2 -14.12 -6.59 2.92
C LYS A 2 -13.48 -5.56 2.01
N LEU A 3 -14.12 -4.40 1.84
CA LEU A 3 -13.67 -3.36 0.92
C LEU A 3 -13.22 -2.11 1.68
N SER A 4 -12.07 -1.58 1.29
CA SER A 4 -11.53 -0.28 1.73
C SER A 4 -11.15 0.59 0.53
N ILE A 5 -10.87 1.84 0.79
CA ILE A 5 -10.38 2.79 -0.21
C ILE A 5 -9.34 3.70 0.43
N VAL A 6 -8.36 4.12 -0.35
CA VAL A 6 -7.26 4.99 0.12
C VAL A 6 -7.76 6.43 0.29
N LEU A 7 -7.46 6.99 1.46
CA LEU A 7 -7.65 8.39 1.81
C LEU A 7 -6.32 8.98 2.30
N SER A 8 -5.83 10.03 1.65
CA SER A 8 -4.73 10.81 2.19
C SER A 8 -5.23 11.76 3.27
N THR A 9 -4.63 11.68 4.47
CA THR A 9 -4.99 12.56 5.59
C THR A 9 -4.70 14.04 5.34
N HIS A 10 -3.84 14.34 4.36
CA HIS A 10 -3.45 15.69 3.95
C HIS A 10 -3.49 15.83 2.44
N ALA A 11 -3.31 17.05 1.95
CA ALA A 11 -3.07 17.28 0.54
C ALA A 11 -1.83 16.48 0.08
N ALA A 12 -1.92 15.84 -1.08
CA ALA A 12 -0.86 15.00 -1.63
C ALA A 12 -0.72 15.21 -3.13
N GLN A 13 0.52 15.18 -3.63
CA GLN A 13 0.81 15.27 -5.07
C GLN A 13 0.48 13.96 -5.80
N PHE A 14 0.57 12.83 -5.11
CA PHE A 14 0.28 11.51 -5.68
C PHE A 14 -1.17 11.44 -6.19
N GLN A 15 -1.35 11.06 -7.47
CA GLN A 15 -2.63 11.19 -8.16
C GLN A 15 -3.57 9.99 -7.98
N ALA A 16 -3.05 8.80 -7.73
CA ALA A 16 -3.85 7.58 -7.61
C ALA A 16 -4.50 7.43 -6.21
N VAL A 17 -4.87 8.54 -5.58
CA VAL A 17 -5.63 8.59 -4.33
C VAL A 17 -6.89 9.40 -4.56
N ALA A 18 -8.04 8.75 -4.42
CA ALA A 18 -9.33 9.35 -4.72
C ALA A 18 -9.67 10.51 -3.77
N PHE A 19 -9.41 10.35 -2.47
CA PHE A 19 -9.74 11.35 -1.45
C PHE A 19 -8.49 11.90 -0.78
N LYS A 20 -8.44 13.24 -0.60
CA LYS A 20 -7.29 13.94 0.00
C LYS A 20 -7.74 15.06 0.91
N GLY A 21 -7.15 15.15 2.10
CA GLY A 21 -7.53 16.16 3.11
C GLY A 21 -8.96 15.99 3.58
N ASP A 22 -9.51 17.01 4.23
CA ASP A 22 -10.88 17.06 4.74
C ASP A 22 -11.33 15.71 5.35
N PHE A 23 -10.54 15.26 6.33
CA PHE A 23 -10.53 13.87 6.81
C PHE A 23 -11.91 13.40 7.25
N GLU A 24 -12.59 14.18 8.11
CA GLU A 24 -13.88 13.80 8.67
C GLU A 24 -14.97 13.68 7.58
N THR A 25 -15.04 14.67 6.69
CA THR A 25 -15.99 14.67 5.57
C THR A 25 -15.77 13.49 4.64
N ASN A 26 -14.50 13.22 4.29
CA ASN A 26 -14.19 12.11 3.40
C ASN A 26 -14.42 10.74 4.03
N VAL A 27 -14.13 10.57 5.33
CA VAL A 27 -14.45 9.34 6.07
C VAL A 27 -15.96 9.12 6.10
N ALA A 28 -16.76 10.17 6.35
CA ALA A 28 -18.22 10.08 6.33
C ALA A 28 -18.75 9.65 4.94
N LYS A 29 -18.21 10.20 3.85
CA LYS A 29 -18.56 9.80 2.48
C LYS A 29 -18.21 8.34 2.20
N ILE A 30 -16.99 7.92 2.53
CA ILE A 30 -16.51 6.54 2.33
C ILE A 30 -17.43 5.55 3.05
N ALA A 31 -17.78 5.83 4.31
CA ALA A 31 -18.74 5.04 5.06
C ALA A 31 -20.13 5.04 4.41
N GLY A 32 -20.59 6.21 3.93
CA GLY A 32 -21.87 6.37 3.25
C GLY A 32 -21.98 5.60 1.93
N TYR A 33 -20.86 5.35 1.24
CA TYR A 33 -20.81 4.49 0.04
C TYR A 33 -20.81 3.01 0.41
N GLY A 34 -20.62 2.67 1.68
CA GLY A 34 -20.70 1.31 2.20
C GLY A 34 -19.38 0.59 2.28
N TYR A 35 -18.23 1.25 2.18
CA TYR A 35 -16.95 0.65 2.51
C TYR A 35 -16.90 0.23 3.99
N GLU A 36 -16.23 -0.87 4.29
CA GLU A 36 -16.01 -1.34 5.67
C GLU A 36 -14.68 -0.84 6.24
N GLY A 37 -13.79 -0.34 5.37
CA GLY A 37 -12.50 0.19 5.78
C GLY A 37 -12.11 1.45 5.03
N VAL A 38 -11.17 2.18 5.61
CA VAL A 38 -10.46 3.29 4.98
C VAL A 38 -8.97 3.07 5.21
N GLU A 39 -8.21 3.02 4.13
CA GLU A 39 -6.76 2.96 4.18
C GLU A 39 -6.22 4.39 4.29
N LEU A 40 -5.31 4.62 5.23
CA LEU A 40 -4.81 5.97 5.48
C LEU A 40 -3.43 6.17 4.87
N ALA A 41 -3.32 7.04 3.86
CA ALA A 41 -2.03 7.50 3.37
C ALA A 41 -1.52 8.65 4.26
N ILE A 42 -0.47 8.37 5.03
CA ILE A 42 0.11 9.28 6.03
C ILE A 42 1.58 9.50 5.73
N ARG A 43 1.94 10.72 5.34
CA ARG A 43 3.33 11.08 5.05
C ARG A 43 4.24 11.00 6.28
N ASP A 44 3.79 11.62 7.38
CA ASP A 44 4.47 11.62 8.67
C ASP A 44 3.44 11.48 9.79
N PRO A 45 3.55 10.48 10.67
CA PRO A 45 2.66 10.33 11.83
C PRO A 45 2.61 11.55 12.77
N LYS A 46 3.64 12.38 12.76
CA LYS A 46 3.65 13.63 13.54
C LYS A 46 2.66 14.69 13.05
N LEU A 47 2.16 14.54 11.82
CA LEU A 47 1.20 15.47 11.23
C LEU A 47 -0.26 15.15 11.58
N VAL A 48 -0.50 14.05 12.27
CA VAL A 48 -1.86 13.61 12.63
C VAL A 48 -1.98 13.44 14.14
N ASN A 49 -3.19 13.63 14.65
CA ASN A 49 -3.54 13.28 16.03
C ASN A 49 -4.17 11.88 16.04
N PRO A 50 -3.52 10.87 16.64
CA PRO A 50 -4.03 9.51 16.64
C PRO A 50 -5.39 9.35 17.34
N GLU A 51 -5.67 10.14 18.37
CA GLU A 51 -6.93 10.12 19.12
C GLU A 51 -8.08 10.64 18.27
N GLU A 52 -7.86 11.73 17.54
CA GLU A 52 -8.85 12.31 16.62
C GLU A 52 -9.13 11.38 15.45
N LEU A 53 -8.08 10.80 14.84
CA LEU A 53 -8.23 9.82 13.77
C LEU A 53 -9.10 8.64 14.24
N GLU A 54 -8.75 8.06 15.39
CA GLU A 54 -9.48 6.91 15.93
C GLU A 54 -10.93 7.25 16.27
N ALA A 55 -11.21 8.44 16.82
CA ALA A 55 -12.55 8.89 17.16
C ALA A 55 -13.44 8.95 15.90
N VAL A 56 -12.95 9.58 14.82
CA VAL A 56 -13.67 9.70 13.55
C VAL A 56 -13.89 8.32 12.90
N ILE A 57 -12.86 7.48 12.83
CA ILE A 57 -12.96 6.12 12.28
C ILE A 57 -14.00 5.30 13.03
N ARG A 58 -13.97 5.33 14.38
CA ARG A 58 -14.92 4.61 15.22
C ARG A 58 -16.35 5.14 15.08
N GLN A 59 -16.54 6.46 14.99
CA GLN A 59 -17.84 7.10 14.78
C GLN A 59 -18.53 6.54 13.54
N HIS A 60 -17.77 6.31 12.47
CA HIS A 60 -18.27 5.77 11.21
C HIS A 60 -18.17 4.24 11.09
N ARG A 61 -17.76 3.54 12.16
CA ARG A 61 -17.62 2.07 12.23
C ARG A 61 -16.72 1.48 11.14
N LEU A 62 -15.72 2.23 10.72
CA LEU A 62 -14.73 1.77 9.74
C LEU A 62 -13.55 1.08 10.43
N VAL A 63 -12.79 0.30 9.65
CA VAL A 63 -11.51 -0.29 10.03
C VAL A 63 -10.40 0.41 9.24
N VAL A 64 -9.22 0.56 9.83
CA VAL A 64 -8.01 0.98 9.10
C VAL A 64 -7.17 -0.26 8.81
N PRO A 65 -7.24 -0.84 7.59
CA PRO A 65 -6.51 -2.07 7.27
C PRO A 65 -5.03 -1.84 7.04
N ALA A 66 -4.67 -0.67 6.53
CA ALA A 66 -3.28 -0.36 6.18
C ALA A 66 -2.98 1.14 6.28
N LEU A 67 -1.68 1.45 6.44
CA LEU A 67 -1.11 2.80 6.42
C LEU A 67 -0.13 2.93 5.25
N GLY A 68 -0.46 3.78 4.28
CA GLY A 68 0.40 4.09 3.13
C GLY A 68 1.46 5.14 3.47
N THR A 69 2.71 4.90 3.09
CA THR A 69 3.88 5.76 3.41
C THR A 69 4.50 6.45 2.18
N GLY A 70 4.01 6.19 0.98
CA GLY A 70 4.64 6.60 -0.29
C GLY A 70 4.86 8.10 -0.45
N GLN A 71 4.09 8.95 0.21
CA GLN A 71 4.23 10.40 0.19
C GLN A 71 5.58 10.89 0.75
N ALA A 72 6.22 10.15 1.64
CA ALA A 72 7.54 10.49 2.17
C ALA A 72 8.63 10.50 1.07
N TRP A 73 8.51 9.64 0.07
CA TRP A 73 9.33 9.70 -1.14
C TRP A 73 8.93 10.89 -2.03
N GLY A 74 7.65 10.99 -2.37
CA GLY A 74 7.17 11.98 -3.33
C GLY A 74 7.45 13.42 -2.93
N GLU A 75 7.27 13.74 -1.65
CA GLU A 75 7.31 15.12 -1.14
C GLU A 75 8.62 15.44 -0.39
N GLU A 76 9.25 14.46 0.26
CA GLU A 76 10.44 14.69 1.10
C GLU A 76 11.69 13.98 0.56
N ARG A 77 11.56 13.17 -0.51
CA ARG A 77 12.66 12.43 -1.13
C ARG A 77 13.36 11.44 -0.19
N LEU A 78 12.66 11.00 0.86
CA LEU A 78 13.17 9.96 1.73
C LEU A 78 13.21 8.61 0.99
N SER A 79 14.33 7.92 1.08
CA SER A 79 14.55 6.67 0.35
C SER A 79 15.53 5.76 1.08
N PHE A 80 15.23 4.46 1.09
CA PHE A 80 16.14 3.44 1.62
C PHE A 80 17.40 3.25 0.78
N THR A 81 17.37 3.64 -0.49
CA THR A 81 18.48 3.42 -1.43
C THR A 81 19.23 4.71 -1.78
N ASN A 82 18.93 5.83 -1.13
CA ASN A 82 19.63 7.08 -1.42
C ASN A 82 21.14 6.94 -1.21
N SER A 83 21.94 7.61 -2.04
CA SER A 83 23.41 7.64 -1.89
C SER A 83 23.87 8.27 -0.58
N ASP A 84 23.12 9.26 -0.06
CA ASP A 84 23.39 9.88 1.23
C ASP A 84 22.89 8.99 2.39
N PRO A 85 23.80 8.51 3.27
CA PRO A 85 23.42 7.70 4.43
C PRO A 85 22.49 8.42 5.41
N ALA A 86 22.53 9.76 5.49
CA ALA A 86 21.64 10.52 6.35
C ALA A 86 20.19 10.44 5.86
N ILE A 87 19.97 10.48 4.54
CA ILE A 87 18.64 10.32 3.94
C ILE A 87 18.13 8.89 4.13
N ARG A 88 18.98 7.86 3.96
CA ARG A 88 18.61 6.47 4.24
C ARG A 88 18.19 6.29 5.70
N ARG A 89 18.96 6.84 6.64
CA ARG A 89 18.62 6.80 8.07
C ARG A 89 17.29 7.50 8.34
N ALA A 90 17.06 8.68 7.78
CA ALA A 90 15.81 9.42 7.94
C ALA A 90 14.61 8.63 7.38
N ALA A 91 14.78 7.90 6.26
CA ALA A 91 13.75 7.04 5.70
C ALA A 91 13.40 5.86 6.65
N ILE A 92 14.42 5.21 7.22
CA ILE A 92 14.22 4.13 8.20
C ILE A 92 13.48 4.65 9.45
N GLU A 93 13.91 5.77 10.01
CA GLU A 93 13.25 6.36 11.17
C GLU A 93 11.82 6.81 10.87
N ARG A 94 11.56 7.31 9.66
CA ARG A 94 10.20 7.63 9.21
C ARG A 94 9.31 6.39 9.20
N ILE A 95 9.76 5.26 8.65
CA ILE A 95 8.97 4.02 8.63
C ILE A 95 8.76 3.50 10.06
N LYS A 96 9.78 3.50 10.90
CA LYS A 96 9.66 3.10 12.31
C LYS A 96 8.69 4.00 13.08
N SER A 97 8.60 5.28 12.73
CA SER A 97 7.65 6.21 13.39
C SER A 97 6.18 5.87 13.13
N HIS A 98 5.85 5.07 12.11
CA HIS A 98 4.48 4.59 11.86
C HIS A 98 4.07 3.43 12.79
N ILE A 99 5.03 2.76 13.46
CA ILE A 99 4.75 1.57 14.28
C ILE A 99 3.69 1.81 15.36
N PRO A 100 3.74 2.89 16.18
CA PRO A 100 2.72 3.11 17.21
C PRO A 100 1.31 3.26 16.64
N LEU A 101 1.19 3.99 15.53
CA LEU A 101 -0.10 4.19 14.87
C LEU A 101 -0.62 2.90 14.22
N ALA A 102 0.26 2.14 13.57
CA ALA A 102 -0.08 0.86 12.97
C ALA A 102 -0.51 -0.16 14.04
N ALA A 103 0.18 -0.21 15.17
CA ALA A 103 -0.19 -1.07 16.29
C ALA A 103 -1.56 -0.71 16.87
N ARG A 104 -1.87 0.59 17.01
CA ARG A 104 -3.16 1.11 17.49
C ARG A 104 -4.32 0.62 16.62
N PHE A 105 -4.17 0.70 15.30
CA PHE A 105 -5.20 0.29 14.35
C PHE A 105 -5.11 -1.20 13.95
N LYS A 106 -4.08 -1.92 14.37
CA LYS A 106 -3.74 -3.27 13.89
C LYS A 106 -3.59 -3.30 12.36
N ALA A 107 -3.06 -2.22 11.81
CA ALA A 107 -2.90 -1.99 10.38
C ALA A 107 -1.55 -2.53 9.88
N VAL A 108 -1.53 -2.91 8.60
CA VAL A 108 -0.28 -3.17 7.86
C VAL A 108 0.34 -1.83 7.47
N VAL A 109 1.66 -1.71 7.51
CA VAL A 109 2.37 -0.54 6.97
C VAL A 109 2.86 -0.86 5.56
N ILE A 110 2.45 -0.06 4.59
CA ILE A 110 2.78 -0.24 3.18
C ILE A 110 4.11 0.45 2.86
N LEU A 111 4.99 -0.28 2.18
CA LEU A 111 6.28 0.18 1.69
C LEU A 111 6.25 0.24 0.16
N GLY A 112 5.80 1.38 -0.37
CA GLY A 112 5.80 1.68 -1.81
C GLY A 112 7.10 2.37 -2.25
N LEU A 113 6.99 3.57 -2.83
CA LEU A 113 8.11 4.33 -3.40
C LEU A 113 9.23 4.71 -2.42
N ILE A 114 9.02 4.63 -1.11
CA ILE A 114 10.08 4.89 -0.12
C ILE A 114 11.25 3.89 -0.23
N ARG A 115 11.04 2.71 -0.89
CA ARG A 115 12.16 1.81 -1.24
C ARG A 115 13.23 2.54 -2.05
N GLY A 116 12.82 3.50 -2.89
CA GLY A 116 13.68 4.30 -3.75
C GLY A 116 13.87 3.71 -5.14
N ILE A 117 14.91 4.25 -5.79
CA ILE A 117 15.45 3.83 -7.09
C ILE A 117 16.95 3.69 -6.94
N THR A 118 17.61 3.10 -7.92
CA THR A 118 19.07 3.08 -7.97
C THR A 118 19.61 4.48 -8.35
N PRO A 119 20.30 5.20 -7.44
CA PRO A 119 20.85 6.51 -7.75
C PRO A 119 21.97 6.44 -8.79
N ALA A 120 22.16 7.52 -9.54
CA ALA A 120 23.29 7.62 -10.48
C ALA A 120 24.63 7.38 -9.77
N GLY A 121 25.47 6.54 -10.34
CA GLY A 121 26.77 6.16 -9.79
C GLY A 121 26.75 5.05 -8.73
N GLN A 122 25.58 4.55 -8.36
CA GLN A 122 25.38 3.39 -7.49
C GLN A 122 25.02 2.16 -8.32
N THR A 123 25.46 0.98 -7.92
CA THR A 123 25.05 -0.25 -8.59
C THR A 123 23.69 -0.72 -8.06
N HIS A 124 22.94 -1.47 -8.88
CA HIS A 124 21.68 -2.10 -8.45
C HIS A 124 21.89 -3.04 -7.24
N GLU A 125 22.98 -3.81 -7.23
CA GLU A 125 23.34 -4.69 -6.11
C GLU A 125 23.54 -3.91 -4.81
N GLN A 126 24.19 -2.75 -4.86
CA GLN A 126 24.38 -1.89 -3.70
C GLN A 126 23.04 -1.30 -3.22
N SER A 127 22.16 -0.89 -4.14
CA SER A 127 20.81 -0.42 -3.80
C SER A 127 20.00 -1.53 -3.13
N MET A 128 20.06 -2.75 -3.65
CA MET A 128 19.41 -3.90 -3.05
C MET A 128 19.96 -4.25 -1.66
N ALA A 129 21.26 -4.11 -1.43
CA ALA A 129 21.84 -4.31 -0.11
C ALA A 129 21.29 -3.30 0.91
N TYR A 130 21.26 -2.01 0.56
CA TYR A 130 20.68 -0.98 1.42
C TYR A 130 19.17 -1.19 1.69
N LEU A 131 18.42 -1.60 0.66
CA LEU A 131 16.99 -1.91 0.81
C LEU A 131 16.78 -3.04 1.83
N ILE A 132 17.55 -4.13 1.71
CA ILE A 132 17.44 -5.29 2.61
C ILE A 132 17.78 -4.91 4.05
N GLU A 133 18.91 -4.21 4.27
CA GLU A 133 19.30 -3.73 5.60
C GLU A 133 18.21 -2.87 6.24
N ALA A 134 17.62 -1.94 5.47
CA ALA A 134 16.54 -1.09 5.96
C ALA A 134 15.28 -1.90 6.33
N LEU A 135 14.90 -2.88 5.49
CA LEU A 135 13.74 -3.74 5.73
C LEU A 135 13.95 -4.65 6.94
N GLN A 136 15.16 -5.19 7.13
CA GLN A 136 15.51 -5.98 8.31
C GLN A 136 15.41 -5.15 9.59
N GLU A 137 15.98 -3.95 9.60
CA GLU A 137 15.91 -3.04 10.76
C GLU A 137 14.47 -2.63 11.08
N CYS A 138 13.68 -2.25 10.06
CA CYS A 138 12.28 -1.87 10.25
C CYS A 138 11.47 -3.05 10.78
N SER A 139 11.62 -4.24 10.20
CA SER A 139 10.90 -5.44 10.58
C SER A 139 11.21 -5.87 12.02
N ALA A 140 12.49 -5.82 12.41
CA ALA A 140 12.91 -6.12 13.78
C ALA A 140 12.31 -5.13 14.79
N ALA A 141 12.25 -3.82 14.44
CA ALA A 141 11.64 -2.81 15.29
C ALA A 141 10.12 -2.98 15.44
N ALA A 142 9.44 -3.47 14.42
CA ALA A 142 7.97 -3.64 14.39
C ALA A 142 7.49 -4.95 15.03
N ALA A 143 8.31 -5.99 15.04
CA ALA A 143 7.93 -7.31 15.52
C ALA A 143 7.37 -7.34 16.96
N PRO A 144 7.96 -6.64 17.96
CA PRO A 144 7.44 -6.61 19.33
C PRO A 144 6.03 -6.01 19.44
N TYR A 145 5.62 -5.21 18.46
CA TYR A 145 4.31 -4.54 18.41
C TYR A 145 3.28 -5.31 17.57
N GLY A 146 3.66 -6.47 17.00
CA GLY A 146 2.81 -7.23 16.10
C GLY A 146 2.49 -6.52 14.77
N VAL A 147 3.27 -5.50 14.41
CA VAL A 147 3.08 -4.73 13.17
C VAL A 147 3.75 -5.45 12.01
N ARG A 148 3.04 -5.53 10.89
CA ARG A 148 3.51 -6.13 9.64
C ARG A 148 3.82 -5.06 8.61
N TYR A 149 4.82 -5.32 7.79
CA TYR A 149 5.14 -4.52 6.60
C TYR A 149 4.76 -5.28 5.34
N ALA A 150 4.15 -4.57 4.38
CA ALA A 150 3.87 -5.06 3.05
C ALA A 150 4.62 -4.19 2.03
N LEU A 151 5.60 -4.77 1.35
CA LEU A 151 6.24 -4.10 0.22
C LEU A 151 5.40 -4.33 -1.02
N GLU A 152 5.21 -3.27 -1.79
CA GLU A 152 4.44 -3.30 -3.03
C GLU A 152 5.38 -3.46 -4.24
N PRO A 153 5.36 -4.55 -5.00
CA PRO A 153 6.01 -4.58 -6.32
C PRO A 153 5.41 -3.49 -7.21
N LEU A 154 6.25 -2.60 -7.75
CA LEU A 154 5.82 -1.46 -8.56
C LEU A 154 6.28 -1.62 -10.00
N ASN A 155 5.51 -1.06 -10.92
CA ASN A 155 5.84 -1.13 -12.34
C ASN A 155 7.16 -0.41 -12.69
N ARG A 156 7.75 -0.82 -13.83
CA ARG A 156 9.05 -0.34 -14.35
C ARG A 156 9.13 1.16 -14.64
N TYR A 157 8.01 1.86 -14.67
CA TYR A 157 7.98 3.30 -14.90
C TYR A 157 8.14 4.12 -13.62
N GLU A 158 7.94 3.48 -12.45
CA GLU A 158 7.98 4.13 -11.14
C GLU A 158 9.26 3.83 -10.35
N THR A 159 9.86 2.66 -10.55
CA THR A 159 11.12 2.24 -9.89
C THR A 159 11.90 1.30 -10.81
N ASP A 160 13.15 1.02 -10.46
CA ASP A 160 13.98 -0.04 -11.06
C ASP A 160 14.23 -1.20 -10.07
N LEU A 161 13.47 -1.25 -8.97
CA LEU A 161 13.65 -2.22 -7.88
C LEU A 161 12.33 -2.96 -7.58
N ILE A 162 12.34 -4.29 -7.68
CA ILE A 162 11.23 -5.17 -7.30
C ILE A 162 9.95 -4.85 -8.09
N HIS A 163 9.82 -5.45 -9.26
CA HIS A 163 8.69 -5.24 -10.16
C HIS A 163 7.63 -6.32 -10.08
N THR A 164 8.06 -7.57 -9.86
CA THR A 164 7.20 -8.74 -9.90
C THR A 164 7.02 -9.37 -8.53
N VAL A 165 6.00 -10.22 -8.41
CA VAL A 165 5.82 -11.08 -7.22
C VAL A 165 7.04 -11.97 -7.01
N THR A 166 7.66 -12.48 -8.07
CA THR A 166 8.87 -13.29 -7.97
C THR A 166 10.01 -12.51 -7.33
N ASP A 167 10.27 -11.28 -7.77
CA ASP A 167 11.28 -10.40 -7.15
C ASP A 167 10.96 -10.15 -5.67
N GLY A 168 9.67 -9.95 -5.36
CA GLY A 168 9.19 -9.74 -4.00
C GLY A 168 9.38 -10.95 -3.10
N LEU A 169 9.15 -12.16 -3.60
CA LEU A 169 9.38 -13.41 -2.86
C LEU A 169 10.86 -13.64 -2.58
N ASP A 170 11.74 -13.41 -3.56
CA ASP A 170 13.19 -13.45 -3.35
C ASP A 170 13.64 -12.43 -2.29
N LEU A 171 13.03 -11.23 -2.31
CA LEU A 171 13.30 -10.21 -1.30
C LEU A 171 12.85 -10.66 0.10
N ILE A 172 11.69 -11.30 0.23
CA ILE A 172 11.19 -11.84 1.52
C ILE A 172 12.19 -12.85 2.09
N GLU A 173 12.71 -13.76 1.27
CA GLU A 173 13.73 -14.73 1.71
C GLU A 173 15.00 -14.03 2.20
N ARG A 174 15.46 -13.01 1.50
CA ARG A 174 16.68 -12.25 1.85
C ARG A 174 16.49 -11.39 3.11
N VAL A 175 15.29 -10.84 3.32
CA VAL A 175 14.95 -10.08 4.55
C VAL A 175 14.84 -11.02 5.75
N GLY A 176 14.24 -12.19 5.58
CA GLY A 176 14.16 -13.24 6.60
C GLY A 176 13.31 -12.90 7.81
N ALA A 177 12.29 -12.04 7.65
CA ALA A 177 11.40 -11.62 8.73
C ALA A 177 9.96 -12.11 8.51
N ASP A 178 9.35 -12.71 9.54
CA ASP A 178 7.98 -13.26 9.45
C ASP A 178 6.90 -12.17 9.31
N ASN A 179 7.18 -10.97 9.81
CA ASN A 179 6.28 -9.82 9.72
C ASN A 179 6.49 -8.97 8.46
N PHE A 180 7.21 -9.50 7.46
CA PHE A 180 7.42 -8.87 6.16
C PHE A 180 6.77 -9.72 5.05
N GLY A 181 5.97 -9.08 4.19
CA GLY A 181 5.27 -9.70 3.08
C GLY A 181 5.03 -8.70 1.95
N LEU A 182 4.08 -9.00 1.06
CA LEU A 182 3.78 -8.17 -0.10
C LEU A 182 2.37 -7.55 -0.02
N LEU A 183 2.27 -6.37 -0.61
CA LEU A 183 1.04 -5.81 -1.13
C LEU A 183 1.03 -6.07 -2.64
N LEU A 184 -0.04 -6.63 -3.16
CA LEU A 184 -0.23 -6.81 -4.60
C LEU A 184 -1.24 -5.78 -5.12
N ASP A 185 -0.88 -5.05 -6.17
CA ASP A 185 -1.77 -4.08 -6.83
C ASP A 185 -2.05 -4.51 -8.27
N THR A 186 -3.32 -4.65 -8.61
CA THR A 186 -3.78 -5.10 -9.93
C THR A 186 -3.31 -4.21 -11.07
N PHE A 187 -3.13 -2.90 -10.86
CA PHE A 187 -2.60 -2.00 -11.87
C PHE A 187 -1.13 -2.28 -12.17
N HIS A 188 -0.30 -2.44 -11.13
CA HIS A 188 1.11 -2.77 -11.31
C HIS A 188 1.30 -4.17 -11.88
N MET A 189 0.54 -5.14 -11.40
CA MET A 189 0.55 -6.51 -11.92
C MET A 189 0.13 -6.59 -13.39
N ASN A 190 -0.82 -5.78 -13.84
CA ASN A 190 -1.23 -5.72 -15.25
C ASN A 190 -0.10 -5.27 -16.19
N ILE A 191 0.90 -4.56 -15.69
CA ILE A 191 2.05 -4.10 -16.47
C ILE A 191 3.19 -5.11 -16.43
N GLU A 192 3.44 -5.73 -15.28
CA GLU A 192 4.66 -6.50 -15.02
C GLU A 192 4.46 -8.03 -15.03
N GLU A 193 3.28 -8.52 -14.65
CA GLU A 193 3.07 -9.95 -14.49
C GLU A 193 2.58 -10.62 -15.80
N PRO A 194 3.16 -11.75 -16.20
CA PRO A 194 2.63 -12.53 -17.31
C PRO A 194 1.20 -13.06 -17.07
N SER A 195 0.86 -13.34 -15.80
CA SER A 195 -0.45 -13.75 -15.33
C SER A 195 -0.66 -13.27 -13.90
N ILE A 196 -1.65 -12.42 -13.72
CA ILE A 196 -2.02 -11.89 -12.38
C ILE A 196 -2.41 -13.06 -11.45
N GLU A 197 -3.21 -14.01 -11.95
CA GLU A 197 -3.72 -15.11 -11.14
C GLU A 197 -2.60 -16.08 -10.70
N GLU A 198 -1.65 -16.38 -11.59
CA GLU A 198 -0.51 -17.25 -11.23
C GLU A 198 0.38 -16.57 -10.20
N SER A 199 0.64 -15.29 -10.35
CA SER A 199 1.43 -14.51 -9.40
C SER A 199 0.74 -14.41 -8.03
N ILE A 200 -0.59 -14.23 -7.99
CA ILE A 200 -1.38 -14.29 -6.74
C ILE A 200 -1.22 -15.66 -6.06
N ARG A 201 -1.35 -16.78 -6.81
CA ARG A 201 -1.17 -18.13 -6.26
C ARG A 201 0.24 -18.35 -5.74
N ALA A 202 1.25 -17.90 -6.48
CA ALA A 202 2.65 -18.00 -6.07
C ALA A 202 2.94 -17.23 -4.76
N CYS A 203 2.35 -16.04 -4.60
CA CYS A 203 2.52 -15.23 -3.40
C CYS A 203 1.83 -15.87 -2.17
N GLY A 204 0.64 -16.41 -2.34
CA GLY A 204 -0.08 -17.19 -1.33
C GLY A 204 -0.21 -16.46 0.01
N SER A 205 0.24 -17.09 1.09
CA SER A 205 0.16 -16.54 2.46
C SER A 205 1.03 -15.30 2.72
N ARG A 206 1.92 -14.94 1.78
CA ARG A 206 2.73 -13.72 1.86
C ARG A 206 2.00 -12.48 1.36
N ILE A 207 0.76 -12.60 0.89
CA ILE A 207 -0.11 -11.45 0.58
C ILE A 207 -0.61 -10.86 1.91
N PHE A 208 -0.07 -9.70 2.28
CA PHE A 208 -0.45 -9.01 3.51
C PHE A 208 -1.48 -7.92 3.27
N HIS A 209 -1.53 -7.39 2.04
CA HIS A 209 -2.54 -6.43 1.61
C HIS A 209 -2.80 -6.55 0.11
N PHE A 210 -3.92 -6.00 -0.36
CA PHE A 210 -4.30 -6.11 -1.78
C PHE A 210 -4.96 -4.82 -2.27
N HIS A 211 -4.34 -4.21 -3.29
CA HIS A 211 -4.88 -3.04 -3.97
C HIS A 211 -5.58 -3.40 -5.27
N VAL A 212 -6.63 -2.64 -5.57
CA VAL A 212 -7.37 -2.74 -6.82
C VAL A 212 -7.48 -1.39 -7.51
N ALA A 213 -7.00 -1.35 -8.73
CA ALA A 213 -7.31 -0.35 -9.75
C ALA A 213 -7.44 -1.07 -11.08
N ASP A 214 -8.20 -0.52 -12.03
CA ASP A 214 -8.31 -1.12 -13.35
C ASP A 214 -7.07 -0.83 -14.21
N SER A 215 -6.99 -1.44 -15.38
CA SER A 215 -5.87 -1.35 -16.31
C SER A 215 -5.45 0.07 -16.69
N ASN A 216 -6.35 1.05 -16.55
CA ASN A 216 -6.11 2.46 -16.78
C ASN A 216 -5.89 3.27 -15.49
N ARG A 217 -5.70 2.59 -14.36
CA ARG A 217 -5.60 3.14 -13.00
C ARG A 217 -6.84 3.88 -12.52
N TRP A 218 -8.01 3.63 -13.14
CA TRP A 218 -9.30 4.10 -12.68
C TRP A 218 -9.92 3.08 -11.72
N TYR A 219 -11.14 3.37 -11.24
CA TYR A 219 -11.86 2.44 -10.38
C TYR A 219 -12.11 1.09 -11.07
N PRO A 220 -12.18 -0.04 -10.33
CA PRO A 220 -12.49 -1.35 -10.90
C PRO A 220 -13.79 -1.35 -11.71
N GLY A 221 -13.76 -1.92 -12.92
CA GLY A 221 -14.85 -1.92 -13.90
C GLY A 221 -14.79 -0.78 -14.89
N ALA A 222 -13.81 0.10 -14.84
CA ALA A 222 -13.61 1.19 -15.80
C ALA A 222 -12.57 0.88 -16.89
N GLY A 223 -11.92 -0.27 -16.83
CA GLY A 223 -10.94 -0.75 -17.80
C GLY A 223 -11.28 -2.15 -18.33
N HIS A 224 -10.29 -3.04 -18.41
CA HIS A 224 -10.46 -4.36 -19.01
C HIS A 224 -9.96 -5.54 -18.14
N LEU A 225 -9.64 -5.30 -16.85
CA LEU A 225 -9.22 -6.40 -15.97
C LEU A 225 -10.41 -7.29 -15.58
N ASP A 226 -10.19 -8.60 -15.58
CA ASP A 226 -11.18 -9.57 -15.11
C ASP A 226 -11.14 -9.71 -13.59
N PHE A 227 -11.76 -8.77 -12.89
CA PHE A 227 -11.79 -8.77 -11.42
C PHE A 227 -12.47 -10.00 -10.84
N LYS A 228 -13.40 -10.63 -11.55
CA LYS A 228 -14.00 -11.89 -11.10
C LYS A 228 -12.94 -12.97 -10.95
N ARG A 229 -12.11 -13.18 -11.97
CA ARG A 229 -11.03 -14.16 -11.93
C ARG A 229 -9.98 -13.80 -10.89
N ILE A 230 -9.55 -12.54 -10.87
CA ILE A 230 -8.52 -12.02 -9.93
C ILE A 230 -8.96 -12.25 -8.49
N LEU A 231 -10.17 -11.80 -8.11
CA LEU A 231 -10.66 -11.91 -6.74
C LEU A 231 -10.97 -13.36 -6.35
N THR A 232 -11.51 -14.19 -7.27
CA THR A 232 -11.69 -15.62 -7.02
C THR A 232 -10.35 -16.25 -6.67
N THR A 233 -9.30 -16.00 -7.48
CA THR A 233 -7.96 -16.52 -7.23
C THR A 233 -7.38 -16.01 -5.91
N LEU A 234 -7.57 -14.73 -5.60
CA LEU A 234 -7.10 -14.15 -4.33
C LEU A 234 -7.70 -14.90 -3.13
N PHE A 235 -9.01 -15.14 -3.13
CA PHE A 235 -9.66 -15.82 -2.01
C PHE A 235 -9.36 -17.32 -1.97
N GLU A 236 -9.05 -17.97 -3.08
CA GLU A 236 -8.56 -19.35 -3.13
C GLU A 236 -7.22 -19.52 -2.39
N THR A 237 -6.40 -18.47 -2.26
CA THR A 237 -5.16 -18.52 -1.45
C THR A 237 -5.41 -18.49 0.05
N GLY A 238 -6.67 -18.30 0.50
CA GLY A 238 -7.03 -18.11 1.90
C GLY A 238 -6.91 -16.65 2.37
N TYR A 239 -6.69 -15.69 1.46
CA TYR A 239 -6.65 -14.28 1.82
C TYR A 239 -7.98 -13.82 2.40
N SER A 240 -7.95 -13.22 3.59
CA SER A 240 -9.14 -12.75 4.32
C SER A 240 -9.06 -11.28 4.73
N GLY A 241 -8.04 -10.57 4.20
CA GLY A 241 -7.81 -9.15 4.42
C GLY A 241 -8.81 -8.26 3.67
N PHE A 242 -8.48 -6.98 3.59
CA PHE A 242 -9.23 -6.00 2.82
C PHE A 242 -8.73 -5.95 1.38
N VAL A 243 -9.66 -5.72 0.45
CA VAL A 243 -9.38 -5.31 -0.93
C VAL A 243 -9.58 -3.79 -0.97
N SER A 244 -8.51 -3.05 -1.19
CA SER A 244 -8.45 -1.59 -1.05
C SER A 244 -8.36 -0.91 -2.41
N GLY A 245 -9.22 0.04 -2.68
CA GLY A 245 -9.17 0.85 -3.90
C GLY A 245 -8.07 1.90 -3.85
N GLU A 246 -7.04 1.78 -4.69
CA GLU A 246 -6.03 2.81 -4.91
C GLU A 246 -6.05 3.24 -6.38
N PHE A 247 -6.85 4.23 -6.71
CA PHE A 247 -7.08 4.63 -8.09
C PHE A 247 -7.23 6.14 -8.27
N MET A 248 -7.07 6.59 -9.52
CA MET A 248 -7.23 8.00 -9.88
C MET A 248 -8.68 8.46 -9.66
N PRO A 249 -8.90 9.71 -9.20
CA PRO A 249 -10.23 10.29 -9.00
C PRO A 249 -10.90 10.64 -10.33
N LYS A 250 -11.24 9.65 -11.14
CA LYS A 250 -11.84 9.82 -12.48
C LYS A 250 -13.22 9.15 -12.56
N PRO A 251 -14.24 9.82 -13.14
CA PRO A 251 -14.24 11.22 -13.57
C PRO A 251 -14.11 12.21 -12.40
N ASP A 252 -14.49 11.81 -11.20
CA ASP A 252 -14.33 12.48 -9.92
C ASP A 252 -14.22 11.44 -8.78
N ALA A 253 -13.80 11.84 -7.58
CA ALA A 253 -13.56 10.97 -6.45
C ALA A 253 -14.84 10.20 -6.01
N ASP A 254 -15.94 10.92 -5.89
CA ASP A 254 -17.21 10.37 -5.39
C ASP A 254 -17.80 9.36 -6.38
N THR A 255 -17.75 9.64 -7.68
CA THR A 255 -18.19 8.72 -8.74
C THR A 255 -17.30 7.49 -8.80
N GLY A 256 -15.97 7.67 -8.76
CA GLY A 256 -15.02 6.54 -8.77
C GLY A 256 -15.23 5.62 -7.58
N ALA A 257 -15.37 6.16 -6.38
CA ALA A 257 -15.59 5.37 -5.17
C ALA A 257 -16.91 4.57 -5.23
N ARG A 258 -18.02 5.23 -5.61
CA ARG A 258 -19.32 4.55 -5.71
C ARG A 258 -19.34 3.44 -6.76
N ARG A 259 -18.87 3.74 -7.98
CA ARG A 259 -18.86 2.75 -9.07
C ARG A 259 -17.90 1.60 -8.78
N GLY A 260 -16.75 1.89 -8.19
CA GLY A 260 -15.78 0.85 -7.83
C GLY A 260 -16.36 -0.15 -6.82
N ILE A 261 -16.98 0.33 -5.73
CA ILE A 261 -17.57 -0.57 -4.74
C ILE A 261 -18.80 -1.30 -5.28
N GLU A 262 -19.66 -0.65 -6.07
CA GLU A 262 -20.81 -1.27 -6.71
C GLU A 262 -20.39 -2.40 -7.66
N TYR A 263 -19.30 -2.21 -8.41
CA TYR A 263 -18.75 -3.22 -9.31
C TYR A 263 -18.15 -4.40 -8.53
N LEU A 264 -17.29 -4.12 -7.54
CA LEU A 264 -16.63 -5.17 -6.75
C LEU A 264 -17.61 -6.03 -5.95
N ARG A 265 -18.75 -5.48 -5.53
CA ARG A 265 -19.79 -6.22 -4.78
C ARG A 265 -20.59 -7.22 -5.61
N GLN A 266 -20.36 -7.28 -6.91
CA GLN A 266 -20.98 -8.29 -7.79
C GLN A 266 -20.30 -9.66 -7.67
N PHE A 267 -19.14 -9.71 -7.02
CA PHE A 267 -18.32 -10.92 -6.81
C PHE A 267 -18.23 -11.22 -5.31
#